data_6e55fa035b858d90593f912bf23fc6ad
#
_entry.id   6e55fa035b858d90593f912bf23fc6ad
#
_cell.length_a   1.000
_cell.length_b   1.000
_cell.length_c   1.000
_cell.angle_alpha   90.00
_cell.angle_beta   90.00
_cell.angle_gamma   90.00
#
_symmetry.space_group_name_H-M   'P 1'
#
loop_
_entity.id
_entity.type
_entity.pdbx_description
1 polymer ?
#
loop_
_entity_poly.entity_id
_entity_poly.type
_entity_poly.pdbx_seq_one_letter_code
_entity_poly.pdbx_strand_id
1 'polypeptide(L)'
;MIKEYRTIQEVNGPLMVVRRVSGVTYDELGEIELPDGTVRRCQVLEVNGDNAVVQLFESSAGINLAESKVRFLGHPLQLGVSGDMLGRVFNGMGKPIDGGPEILAEEYRDINGLPMNPAARDYPNEFIQTGMSTVDGLNTLVSGQNFAVVFAAIGITFEESDFFVQEFRRTGAIDRTVLCTNLANDPAVERIATPRMALTAAEYLAFEKGMHVLVIMTDITNYAEALREVSAAKKEVPGRRGYPGYLYTNLATLYERAGRQLGKSGSITLIPILTMPEDDKTHPIPDLTGYITEGQIILSRELYRKGIIPPVDVLPSLSRLKDKGVGPGEPREDHAGTM
;
A
#
# COMPACT_ATOMS: atom_id res chain seq x y z
N MET A 1 14.64 -1.30 -28.46
CA MET A 1 14.07 -0.22 -29.31
C MET A 1 12.61 -0.08 -28.94
N ILE A 2 12.23 1.03 -28.34
CA ILE A 2 10.83 1.28 -27.94
C ILE A 2 9.98 1.41 -29.20
N LYS A 3 8.92 0.58 -29.31
CA LYS A 3 8.01 0.60 -30.44
C LYS A 3 6.83 1.53 -30.14
N GLU A 4 6.44 2.32 -31.15
CA GLU A 4 5.26 3.19 -31.11
C GLU A 4 4.10 2.52 -31.83
N TYR A 5 2.94 2.48 -31.18
CA TYR A 5 1.70 1.88 -31.73
C TYR A 5 0.62 2.96 -31.91
N ARG A 6 0.00 2.98 -33.07
CA ARG A 6 -1.17 3.82 -33.40
C ARG A 6 -2.40 2.96 -33.66
N THR A 7 -2.52 1.87 -32.92
CA THR A 7 -3.49 0.82 -33.15
C THR A 7 -4.45 0.67 -31.96
N ILE A 8 -4.83 1.81 -31.38
CA ILE A 8 -5.86 1.84 -30.33
C ILE A 8 -7.18 1.44 -30.98
N GLN A 9 -7.80 0.39 -30.42
CA GLN A 9 -9.07 -0.14 -30.96
C GLN A 9 -10.26 0.43 -30.22
N GLU A 10 -10.19 0.46 -28.91
CA GLU A 10 -11.32 0.75 -28.03
C GLU A 10 -10.81 1.40 -26.74
N VAL A 11 -11.59 2.33 -26.22
CA VAL A 11 -11.41 2.92 -24.90
C VAL A 11 -12.74 2.80 -24.16
N ASN A 12 -12.75 2.14 -23.01
CA ASN A 12 -13.94 1.91 -22.20
C ASN A 12 -13.64 2.21 -20.72
N GLY A 13 -14.03 3.41 -20.29
CA GLY A 13 -13.69 3.89 -18.94
C GLY A 13 -12.17 3.93 -18.72
N PRO A 14 -11.66 3.26 -17.69
CA PRO A 14 -10.22 3.23 -17.40
C PRO A 14 -9.45 2.20 -18.26
N LEU A 15 -10.10 1.47 -19.15
CA LEU A 15 -9.49 0.42 -19.96
C LEU A 15 -9.36 0.84 -21.43
N MET A 16 -8.26 0.44 -22.04
CA MET A 16 -8.00 0.64 -23.47
C MET A 16 -7.42 -0.63 -24.11
N VAL A 17 -7.81 -0.91 -25.32
CA VAL A 17 -7.28 -2.04 -26.10
C VAL A 17 -6.37 -1.52 -27.22
N VAL A 18 -5.13 -2.01 -27.24
CA VAL A 18 -4.13 -1.73 -28.27
C VAL A 18 -3.88 -3.00 -29.07
N ARG A 19 -4.03 -2.94 -30.40
CA ARG A 19 -3.83 -4.08 -31.31
C ARG A 19 -2.44 -4.08 -31.95
N ARG A 20 -2.07 -5.24 -32.49
CA ARG A 20 -0.83 -5.48 -33.23
C ARG A 20 0.41 -5.13 -32.40
N VAL A 21 0.36 -5.39 -31.11
CA VAL A 21 1.51 -5.26 -30.21
C VAL A 21 2.43 -6.47 -30.36
N SER A 22 3.70 -6.29 -30.11
CA SER A 22 4.64 -7.41 -30.11
C SER A 22 5.74 -7.23 -29.07
N GLY A 23 5.97 -8.29 -28.26
CA GLY A 23 6.97 -8.28 -27.19
C GLY A 23 6.57 -7.47 -25.95
N VAL A 24 5.26 -7.21 -25.80
CA VAL A 24 4.69 -6.55 -24.62
C VAL A 24 4.42 -7.60 -23.56
N THR A 25 4.68 -7.27 -22.30
CA THR A 25 4.54 -8.17 -21.15
C THR A 25 3.47 -7.68 -20.17
N TYR A 26 3.03 -8.59 -19.30
CA TYR A 26 2.15 -8.24 -18.18
C TYR A 26 2.81 -7.19 -17.27
N ASP A 27 1.99 -6.33 -16.68
CA ASP A 27 2.38 -5.25 -15.77
C ASP A 27 3.33 -4.20 -16.37
N GLU A 28 3.63 -4.29 -17.67
CA GLU A 28 4.50 -3.34 -18.35
C GLU A 28 3.89 -1.94 -18.37
N LEU A 29 4.70 -0.95 -18.02
CA LEU A 29 4.32 0.46 -18.07
C LEU A 29 4.29 0.93 -19.53
N GLY A 30 3.27 1.69 -19.87
CA GLY A 30 3.13 2.36 -21.16
C GLY A 30 2.86 3.85 -21.02
N GLU A 31 3.16 4.57 -22.08
CA GLU A 31 2.86 5.99 -22.25
C GLU A 31 1.93 6.19 -23.44
N ILE A 32 0.95 7.06 -23.29
CA ILE A 32 -0.01 7.44 -24.33
C ILE A 32 0.20 8.91 -24.62
N GLU A 33 0.69 9.21 -25.81
CA GLU A 33 0.82 10.58 -26.31
C GLU A 33 -0.51 10.97 -26.99
N LEU A 34 -1.16 11.99 -26.45
CA LEU A 34 -2.40 12.57 -26.99
C LEU A 34 -2.11 13.49 -28.17
N PRO A 35 -3.11 13.84 -29.00
CA PRO A 35 -2.92 14.76 -30.12
C PRO A 35 -2.41 16.15 -29.73
N ASP A 36 -2.68 16.58 -28.51
CA ASP A 36 -2.21 17.87 -27.95
C ASP A 36 -0.78 17.82 -27.38
N GLY A 37 -0.12 16.65 -27.47
CA GLY A 37 1.23 16.40 -26.93
C GLY A 37 1.25 16.04 -25.45
N THR A 38 0.11 15.99 -24.77
CA THR A 38 0.02 15.50 -23.39
C THR A 38 0.37 14.02 -23.33
N VAL A 39 1.20 13.63 -22.37
CA VAL A 39 1.55 12.23 -22.14
C VAL A 39 0.82 11.73 -20.90
N ARG A 40 0.15 10.59 -21.04
CA ARG A 40 -0.51 9.85 -19.95
C ARG A 40 0.12 8.49 -19.76
N ARG A 41 0.00 7.94 -18.59
CA ARG A 41 0.54 6.61 -18.26
C ARG A 41 -0.56 5.55 -18.31
N CYS A 42 -0.14 4.33 -18.68
CA CYS A 42 -0.99 3.15 -18.61
C CYS A 42 -0.16 1.94 -18.21
N GLN A 43 -0.83 0.89 -17.77
CA GLN A 43 -0.22 -0.38 -17.41
C GLN A 43 -0.90 -1.52 -18.16
N VAL A 44 -0.11 -2.48 -18.64
CA VAL A 44 -0.62 -3.66 -19.30
C VAL A 44 -1.25 -4.60 -18.29
N LEU A 45 -2.54 -4.88 -18.45
CA LEU A 45 -3.27 -5.82 -17.61
C LEU A 45 -3.34 -7.22 -18.18
N GLU A 46 -3.38 -7.32 -19.51
CA GLU A 46 -3.58 -8.59 -20.20
C GLU A 46 -2.98 -8.52 -21.60
N VAL A 47 -2.40 -9.61 -22.05
CA VAL A 47 -1.90 -9.77 -23.41
C VAL A 47 -2.54 -11.00 -24.03
N ASN A 48 -3.37 -10.80 -25.07
CA ASN A 48 -4.08 -11.84 -25.80
C ASN A 48 -3.60 -11.87 -27.26
N GLY A 49 -2.64 -12.73 -27.56
CA GLY A 49 -2.02 -12.79 -28.88
C GLY A 49 -1.27 -11.50 -29.20
N ASP A 50 -1.75 -10.74 -30.19
CA ASP A 50 -1.22 -9.44 -30.59
C ASP A 50 -2.02 -8.24 -30.03
N ASN A 51 -2.92 -8.48 -29.07
CA ASN A 51 -3.71 -7.44 -28.42
C ASN A 51 -3.26 -7.28 -26.97
N ALA A 52 -3.05 -6.03 -26.54
CA ALA A 52 -2.84 -5.68 -25.15
C ALA A 52 -4.06 -4.92 -24.60
N VAL A 53 -4.58 -5.36 -23.46
CA VAL A 53 -5.52 -4.60 -22.65
C VAL A 53 -4.73 -3.82 -21.64
N VAL A 54 -4.85 -2.50 -21.66
CA VAL A 54 -4.13 -1.62 -20.76
C VAL A 54 -5.10 -0.84 -19.90
N GLN A 55 -4.66 -0.54 -18.70
CA GLN A 55 -5.37 0.30 -17.75
C GLN A 55 -4.73 1.68 -17.72
N LEU A 56 -5.57 2.71 -17.81
CA LEU A 56 -5.16 4.10 -17.77
C LEU A 56 -4.97 4.55 -16.32
N PHE A 57 -3.90 5.27 -16.03
CA PHE A 57 -3.69 5.90 -14.71
C PHE A 57 -4.47 7.21 -14.58
N GLU A 58 -4.76 7.88 -15.68
CA GLU A 58 -5.51 9.13 -15.71
C GLU A 58 -6.80 8.97 -16.52
N SER A 59 -7.56 10.07 -16.63
CA SER A 59 -8.82 10.10 -17.40
C SER A 59 -8.61 9.69 -18.85
N SER A 60 -9.55 8.96 -19.43
CA SER A 60 -9.58 8.64 -20.86
C SER A 60 -9.98 9.81 -21.78
N ALA A 61 -10.37 10.95 -21.20
CA ALA A 61 -10.80 12.11 -21.98
C ALA A 61 -9.67 12.62 -22.89
N GLY A 62 -9.96 12.91 -24.15
CA GLY A 62 -8.98 13.40 -25.14
C GLY A 62 -8.17 12.32 -25.85
N ILE A 63 -8.31 11.03 -25.50
CA ILE A 63 -7.69 9.94 -26.25
C ILE A 63 -8.42 9.83 -27.61
N ASN A 64 -7.67 9.99 -28.69
CA ASN A 64 -8.15 9.82 -30.06
C ASN A 64 -7.63 8.48 -30.60
N LEU A 65 -8.54 7.60 -31.02
CA LEU A 65 -8.21 6.25 -31.50
C LEU A 65 -7.30 6.24 -32.72
N ALA A 66 -7.36 7.28 -33.55
CA ALA A 66 -6.60 7.38 -34.81
C ALA A 66 -5.27 8.14 -34.65
N GLU A 67 -5.21 9.10 -33.73
CA GLU A 67 -4.10 10.05 -33.64
C GLU A 67 -3.20 9.83 -32.41
N SER A 68 -3.77 9.31 -31.31
CA SER A 68 -2.99 9.02 -30.12
C SER A 68 -2.02 7.86 -30.36
N LYS A 69 -0.86 7.94 -29.70
CA LYS A 69 0.21 6.97 -29.84
C LYS A 69 0.48 6.29 -28.51
N VAL A 70 0.77 5.00 -28.54
CA VAL A 70 1.11 4.23 -27.35
C VAL A 70 2.54 3.70 -27.45
N ARG A 71 3.30 3.85 -26.40
CA ARG A 71 4.66 3.30 -26.27
C ARG A 71 4.73 2.45 -25.00
N PHE A 72 5.24 1.23 -25.12
CA PHE A 72 5.52 0.37 -23.97
C PHE A 72 7.00 0.48 -23.60
N LEU A 73 7.30 0.58 -22.31
CA LEU A 73 8.64 0.95 -21.83
C LEU A 73 9.54 -0.25 -21.55
N GLY A 74 9.00 -1.47 -21.58
CA GLY A 74 9.77 -2.71 -21.36
C GLY A 74 10.04 -3.03 -19.88
N HIS A 75 9.42 -2.33 -18.97
CA HIS A 75 9.53 -2.57 -17.52
C HIS A 75 8.20 -2.25 -16.81
N PRO A 76 7.93 -2.85 -15.64
CA PRO A 76 6.77 -2.52 -14.83
C PRO A 76 6.90 -1.13 -14.19
N LEU A 77 5.87 -0.71 -13.47
CA LEU A 77 5.91 0.53 -12.71
C LEU A 77 6.97 0.44 -11.61
N GLN A 78 7.89 1.38 -11.59
CA GLN A 78 9.02 1.45 -10.68
C GLN A 78 8.97 2.70 -9.82
N LEU A 79 9.48 2.59 -8.60
CA LEU A 79 9.73 3.71 -7.70
C LEU A 79 11.24 3.98 -7.63
N GLY A 80 11.64 5.22 -7.88
CA GLY A 80 12.98 5.68 -7.55
C GLY A 80 13.10 5.85 -6.04
N VAL A 81 14.01 5.10 -5.42
CA VAL A 81 14.19 5.11 -3.96
C VAL A 81 15.52 5.74 -3.57
N SER A 82 15.50 6.46 -2.45
CA SER A 82 16.66 7.14 -1.85
C SER A 82 16.39 7.41 -0.36
N GLY A 83 17.43 7.61 0.42
CA GLY A 83 17.31 8.12 1.78
C GLY A 83 16.64 9.50 1.87
N ASP A 84 16.73 10.29 0.79
CA ASP A 84 16.14 11.63 0.69
C ASP A 84 14.59 11.61 0.60
N MET A 85 13.97 10.45 0.56
CA MET A 85 12.51 10.32 0.67
C MET A 85 11.99 10.66 2.08
N LEU A 86 12.84 10.58 3.11
CA LEU A 86 12.47 10.97 4.46
C LEU A 86 12.19 12.47 4.53
N GLY A 87 11.14 12.85 5.22
CA GLY A 87 10.70 14.24 5.32
C GLY A 87 9.80 14.72 4.19
N ARG A 88 9.53 13.86 3.18
CA ARG A 88 8.85 14.24 1.95
C ARG A 88 7.43 13.69 1.85
N VAL A 89 6.62 14.40 1.05
CA VAL A 89 5.22 14.03 0.75
C VAL A 89 5.09 13.72 -0.74
N PHE A 90 4.54 12.54 -1.04
CA PHE A 90 4.37 12.01 -2.39
C PHE A 90 2.89 11.77 -2.69
N ASN A 91 2.52 11.83 -3.96
CA ASN A 91 1.24 11.30 -4.42
C ASN A 91 1.28 9.76 -4.48
N GLY A 92 0.16 9.12 -4.82
CA GLY A 92 0.06 7.67 -4.92
C GLY A 92 0.92 7.02 -6.00
N MET A 93 1.48 7.83 -6.92
CA MET A 93 2.42 7.39 -7.96
C MET A 93 3.89 7.63 -7.59
N GLY A 94 4.19 8.03 -6.35
CA GLY A 94 5.54 8.29 -5.88
C GLY A 94 6.16 9.60 -6.37
N LYS A 95 5.34 10.53 -6.89
CA LYS A 95 5.79 11.85 -7.30
C LYS A 95 5.71 12.83 -6.12
N PRO A 96 6.77 13.64 -5.85
CA PRO A 96 6.72 14.66 -4.80
C PRO A 96 5.61 15.68 -5.04
N ILE A 97 4.86 16.02 -3.96
CA ILE A 97 3.78 17.02 -3.98
C ILE A 97 3.95 18.11 -2.92
N ASP A 98 5.05 18.11 -2.20
CA ASP A 98 5.38 19.05 -1.14
C ASP A 98 6.06 20.34 -1.63
N GLY A 99 6.19 20.54 -2.95
CA GLY A 99 6.88 21.67 -3.56
C GLY A 99 8.40 21.59 -3.53
N GLY A 100 8.95 20.50 -2.99
CA GLY A 100 10.39 20.23 -3.02
C GLY A 100 10.87 19.70 -4.38
N PRO A 101 12.20 19.57 -4.55
CA PRO A 101 12.77 19.04 -5.79
C PRO A 101 12.42 17.54 -5.99
N GLU A 102 12.55 17.07 -7.22
CA GLU A 102 12.50 15.63 -7.52
C GLU A 102 13.56 14.86 -6.71
N ILE A 103 13.21 13.64 -6.29
CA ILE A 103 14.14 12.78 -5.56
C ILE A 103 15.19 12.25 -6.51
N LEU A 104 16.45 12.41 -6.16
CA LEU A 104 17.55 11.76 -6.86
C LEU A 104 17.57 10.28 -6.44
N ALA A 105 17.04 9.42 -7.30
CA ALA A 105 16.96 8.00 -7.00
C ALA A 105 18.36 7.36 -6.92
N GLU A 106 18.66 6.65 -5.85
CA GLU A 106 19.85 5.81 -5.75
C GLU A 106 19.66 4.53 -6.58
N GLU A 107 18.42 4.02 -6.64
CA GLU A 107 18.02 2.91 -7.49
C GLU A 107 16.53 2.97 -7.84
N TYR A 108 16.12 2.18 -8.85
CA TYR A 108 14.72 2.01 -9.23
C TYR A 108 14.26 0.60 -8.89
N ARG A 109 13.15 0.48 -8.15
CA ARG A 109 12.56 -0.80 -7.72
C ARG A 109 11.16 -0.99 -8.27
N ASP A 110 10.88 -2.22 -8.70
CA ASP A 110 9.52 -2.64 -9.06
C ASP A 110 8.60 -2.52 -7.83
N ILE A 111 7.49 -1.82 -7.99
CA ILE A 111 6.54 -1.61 -6.88
C ILE A 111 5.76 -2.87 -6.52
N ASN A 112 5.66 -3.84 -7.42
CA ASN A 112 4.97 -5.10 -7.13
C ASN A 112 5.66 -5.85 -5.99
N GLY A 113 7.00 -5.77 -5.92
CA GLY A 113 7.77 -6.46 -4.89
C GLY A 113 7.50 -7.97 -4.87
N LEU A 114 8.03 -8.63 -3.89
CA LEU A 114 7.75 -10.05 -3.63
C LEU A 114 7.43 -10.26 -2.16
N PRO A 115 6.48 -11.15 -1.83
CA PRO A 115 6.29 -11.62 -0.46
C PRO A 115 7.62 -12.14 0.10
N MET A 116 7.87 -11.86 1.36
CA MET A 116 9.10 -12.31 2.01
C MET A 116 9.13 -13.85 2.05
N ASN A 117 10.25 -14.43 1.59
CA ASN A 117 10.42 -15.88 1.67
C ASN A 117 10.29 -16.35 3.13
N PRO A 118 9.41 -17.30 3.44
CA PRO A 118 9.24 -17.81 4.81
C PRO A 118 10.54 -18.33 5.46
N ALA A 119 11.45 -18.92 4.66
CA ALA A 119 12.74 -19.40 5.16
C ALA A 119 13.74 -18.27 5.48
N ALA A 120 13.49 -17.06 4.97
CA ALA A 120 14.30 -15.87 5.25
C ALA A 120 13.71 -15.00 6.36
N ARG A 121 12.54 -15.35 6.91
CA ARG A 121 11.91 -14.63 8.02
C ARG A 121 12.62 -14.90 9.32
N ASP A 122 12.76 -13.86 10.12
CA ASP A 122 13.19 -13.91 11.51
C ASP A 122 12.03 -13.48 12.42
N TYR A 123 12.01 -13.99 13.65
CA TYR A 123 10.99 -13.60 14.62
C TYR A 123 11.33 -12.23 15.22
N PRO A 124 10.33 -11.35 15.38
CA PRO A 124 10.52 -10.10 16.12
C PRO A 124 10.78 -10.41 17.59
N ASN A 125 11.73 -9.68 18.19
CA ASN A 125 12.18 -9.87 19.56
C ASN A 125 12.28 -8.55 20.35
N GLU A 126 11.87 -7.44 19.77
CA GLU A 126 11.94 -6.13 20.41
C GLU A 126 10.54 -5.51 20.51
N PHE A 127 10.19 -4.96 21.67
CA PHE A 127 8.88 -4.38 21.97
C PHE A 127 8.77 -2.94 21.47
N ILE A 128 7.66 -2.59 20.79
CA ILE A 128 7.30 -1.20 20.47
C ILE A 128 6.37 -0.65 21.53
N GLN A 129 6.85 0.31 22.27
CA GLN A 129 6.05 1.04 23.23
C GLN A 129 5.28 2.17 22.51
N THR A 130 3.96 2.00 22.38
CA THR A 130 3.10 2.99 21.72
C THR A 130 2.62 4.09 22.64
N GLY A 131 2.71 3.88 23.95
CA GLY A 131 2.14 4.75 24.99
C GLY A 131 0.64 4.56 25.20
N MET A 132 0.01 3.66 24.44
CA MET A 132 -1.41 3.28 24.64
C MET A 132 -1.48 2.00 25.46
N SER A 133 -1.92 2.09 26.71
CA SER A 133 -1.95 0.96 27.65
C SER A 133 -2.69 -0.28 27.14
N THR A 134 -3.76 -0.11 26.38
CA THR A 134 -4.53 -1.21 25.76
C THR A 134 -3.78 -1.88 24.61
N VAL A 135 -2.91 -1.17 23.91
CA VAL A 135 -2.04 -1.74 22.86
C VAL A 135 -0.80 -2.35 23.51
N ASP A 136 -0.11 -1.59 24.33
CA ASP A 136 1.16 -2.02 24.94
C ASP A 136 0.97 -3.19 25.92
N GLY A 137 -0.13 -3.21 26.67
CA GLY A 137 -0.42 -4.24 27.66
C GLY A 137 -1.08 -5.51 27.12
N LEU A 138 -1.85 -5.41 26.03
CA LEU A 138 -2.71 -6.51 25.55
C LEU A 138 -2.45 -6.93 24.10
N ASN A 139 -1.89 -6.03 23.28
CA ASN A 139 -1.64 -6.25 21.85
C ASN A 139 -0.22 -5.78 21.48
N THR A 140 0.77 -6.30 22.17
CA THR A 140 2.18 -5.92 22.06
C THR A 140 2.69 -5.83 20.63
N LEU A 141 3.21 -4.66 20.24
CA LEU A 141 3.93 -4.45 18.97
C LEU A 141 5.45 -4.52 19.20
N VAL A 142 6.21 -4.95 18.20
CA VAL A 142 7.65 -5.25 18.38
C VAL A 142 8.53 -4.56 17.32
N SER A 143 9.65 -3.89 17.72
CA SER A 143 10.59 -3.15 16.85
C SER A 143 11.96 -2.83 17.50
N GLY A 144 12.79 -1.99 16.84
CA GLY A 144 14.16 -1.59 17.25
C GLY A 144 14.47 -0.08 17.11
N GLN A 145 15.74 0.31 17.39
CA GLN A 145 16.14 1.70 17.73
C GLN A 145 16.31 2.69 16.55
N ASN A 146 16.59 2.26 15.32
CA ASN A 146 16.76 3.15 14.16
C ASN A 146 15.45 3.20 13.37
N PHE A 147 14.59 4.18 13.67
CA PHE A 147 13.17 4.16 13.34
C PHE A 147 12.79 5.16 12.25
N ALA A 148 12.04 4.69 11.25
CA ALA A 148 11.37 5.51 10.25
C ALA A 148 9.88 5.14 10.16
N VAL A 149 9.08 6.06 9.63
CA VAL A 149 7.65 5.83 9.35
C VAL A 149 7.42 5.92 7.86
N VAL A 150 6.62 5.03 7.32
CA VAL A 150 6.03 5.16 5.99
C VAL A 150 4.53 5.19 6.16
N PHE A 151 3.92 6.31 5.82
CA PHE A 151 2.48 6.52 5.96
C PHE A 151 1.82 6.52 4.59
N ALA A 152 0.95 5.56 4.33
CA ALA A 152 0.18 5.47 3.10
C ALA A 152 -1.28 5.84 3.37
N ALA A 153 -1.68 7.02 2.93
CA ALA A 153 -3.06 7.47 2.95
C ALA A 153 -3.72 7.10 1.62
N ILE A 154 -4.77 6.28 1.67
CA ILE A 154 -5.37 5.62 0.51
C ILE A 154 -6.82 6.04 0.38
N GLY A 155 -7.14 6.84 -0.64
CA GLY A 155 -8.51 7.29 -0.93
C GLY A 155 -9.10 8.18 0.16
N ILE A 156 -8.28 9.00 0.82
CA ILE A 156 -8.71 9.92 1.87
C ILE A 156 -9.21 11.25 1.30
N THR A 157 -9.93 12.02 2.11
CA THR A 157 -10.33 13.38 1.73
C THR A 157 -9.15 14.34 1.75
N PHE A 158 -9.30 15.49 1.09
CA PHE A 158 -8.28 16.54 1.13
C PHE A 158 -8.04 17.04 2.56
N GLU A 159 -9.11 17.19 3.35
CA GLU A 159 -9.06 17.66 4.74
C GLU A 159 -8.30 16.68 5.63
N GLU A 160 -8.53 15.37 5.47
CA GLU A 160 -7.78 14.33 6.19
C GLU A 160 -6.31 14.33 5.79
N SER A 161 -6.00 14.51 4.50
CA SER A 161 -4.63 14.62 4.01
C SER A 161 -3.89 15.81 4.62
N ASP A 162 -4.52 16.99 4.60
CA ASP A 162 -3.94 18.20 5.22
C ASP A 162 -3.76 18.01 6.73
N PHE A 163 -4.73 17.44 7.41
CA PHE A 163 -4.65 17.11 8.84
C PHE A 163 -3.42 16.24 9.15
N PHE A 164 -3.22 15.15 8.41
CA PHE A 164 -2.06 14.29 8.64
C PHE A 164 -0.74 15.02 8.39
N VAL A 165 -0.61 15.77 7.30
CA VAL A 165 0.61 16.54 6.98
C VAL A 165 0.90 17.56 8.07
N GLN A 166 -0.10 18.30 8.53
CA GLN A 166 0.06 19.30 9.60
C GLN A 166 0.44 18.64 10.94
N GLU A 167 -0.18 17.51 11.27
CA GLU A 167 0.10 16.81 12.52
C GLU A 167 1.51 16.22 12.54
N PHE A 168 1.97 15.61 11.45
CA PHE A 168 3.35 15.15 11.33
C PHE A 168 4.36 16.30 11.42
N ARG A 169 4.04 17.47 10.83
CA ARG A 169 4.87 18.68 10.96
C ARG A 169 4.87 19.23 12.38
N ARG A 170 3.69 19.35 13.00
CA ARG A 170 3.53 19.86 14.37
C ARG A 170 4.30 19.04 15.41
N THR A 171 4.32 17.74 15.25
CA THR A 171 5.02 16.82 16.15
C THR A 171 6.50 16.66 15.83
N GLY A 172 6.99 17.16 14.69
CA GLY A 172 8.34 16.94 14.19
C GLY A 172 8.57 15.51 13.66
N ALA A 173 7.54 14.68 13.62
CA ALA A 173 7.64 13.31 13.10
C ALA A 173 7.88 13.27 11.59
N ILE A 174 7.56 14.37 10.87
CA ILE A 174 7.73 14.46 9.41
C ILE A 174 9.16 14.14 8.99
N ASP A 175 10.17 14.58 9.70
CA ASP A 175 11.59 14.43 9.34
C ASP A 175 12.02 12.95 9.20
N ARG A 176 11.26 12.05 9.82
CA ARG A 176 11.48 10.59 9.76
C ARG A 176 10.35 9.85 9.05
N THR A 177 9.52 10.58 8.32
CA THR A 177 8.33 10.01 7.65
C THR A 177 8.44 10.16 6.15
N VAL A 178 8.12 9.08 5.43
CA VAL A 178 7.75 9.11 4.01
C VAL A 178 6.23 9.06 3.95
N LEU A 179 5.60 10.12 3.41
CA LEU A 179 4.16 10.24 3.36
C LEU A 179 3.68 10.07 1.91
N CYS A 180 2.95 9.00 1.63
CA CYS A 180 2.33 8.73 0.33
C CYS A 180 0.83 8.99 0.44
N THR A 181 0.31 9.94 -0.35
CA THR A 181 -1.08 10.36 -0.27
C THR A 181 -1.80 10.14 -1.59
N ASN A 182 -2.89 9.39 -1.55
CA ASN A 182 -3.86 9.26 -2.62
C ASN A 182 -5.21 9.82 -2.13
N LEU A 183 -5.75 10.77 -2.86
CA LEU A 183 -7.01 11.42 -2.52
C LEU A 183 -8.22 10.64 -3.05
N ALA A 184 -9.38 10.91 -2.48
CA ALA A 184 -10.63 10.24 -2.87
C ALA A 184 -11.03 10.48 -4.33
N ASN A 185 -10.63 11.63 -4.90
CA ASN A 185 -10.87 11.99 -6.30
C ASN A 185 -9.78 11.52 -7.26
N ASP A 186 -8.68 10.93 -6.75
CA ASP A 186 -7.64 10.36 -7.60
C ASP A 186 -8.12 9.05 -8.25
N PRO A 187 -7.55 8.67 -9.40
CA PRO A 187 -7.93 7.44 -10.12
C PRO A 187 -7.76 6.17 -9.28
N ALA A 188 -8.66 5.19 -9.48
CA ALA A 188 -8.62 3.90 -8.79
C ALA A 188 -7.27 3.17 -8.96
N VAL A 189 -6.60 3.34 -10.10
CA VAL A 189 -5.30 2.71 -10.38
C VAL A 189 -4.20 3.28 -9.50
N GLU A 190 -4.18 4.59 -9.31
CA GLU A 190 -3.25 5.25 -8.40
C GLU A 190 -3.48 4.77 -6.97
N ARG A 191 -4.75 4.60 -6.58
CA ARG A 191 -5.14 4.04 -5.28
C ARG A 191 -4.61 2.63 -5.07
N ILE A 192 -4.59 1.79 -6.12
CA ILE A 192 -4.01 0.44 -6.09
C ILE A 192 -2.48 0.49 -6.02
N ALA A 193 -1.84 1.47 -6.65
CA ALA A 193 -0.39 1.63 -6.64
C ALA A 193 0.15 2.15 -5.29
N THR A 194 -0.59 3.02 -4.61
CA THR A 194 -0.16 3.71 -3.37
C THR A 194 0.41 2.79 -2.29
N PRO A 195 -0.26 1.71 -1.84
CA PRO A 195 0.31 0.82 -0.82
C PRO A 195 1.54 0.07 -1.31
N ARG A 196 1.64 -0.21 -2.60
CA ARG A 196 2.81 -0.86 -3.20
C ARG A 196 4.01 0.08 -3.23
N MET A 197 3.80 1.35 -3.58
CA MET A 197 4.82 2.42 -3.52
C MET A 197 5.35 2.56 -2.09
N ALA A 198 4.45 2.66 -1.11
CA ALA A 198 4.80 2.78 0.30
C ALA A 198 5.64 1.59 0.79
N LEU A 199 5.25 0.36 0.46
CA LEU A 199 6.02 -0.84 0.83
C LEU A 199 7.38 -0.89 0.15
N THR A 200 7.48 -0.47 -1.11
CA THR A 200 8.76 -0.42 -1.82
C THR A 200 9.73 0.57 -1.18
N ALA A 201 9.25 1.75 -0.77
CA ALA A 201 10.03 2.69 0.01
C ALA A 201 10.45 2.11 1.37
N ALA A 202 9.53 1.44 2.05
CA ALA A 202 9.79 0.81 3.35
C ALA A 202 10.83 -0.32 3.25
N GLU A 203 10.74 -1.17 2.23
CA GLU A 203 11.73 -2.24 1.98
C GLU A 203 13.13 -1.68 1.75
N TYR A 204 13.26 -0.61 0.99
CA TYR A 204 14.53 0.05 0.77
C TYR A 204 15.11 0.60 2.08
N LEU A 205 14.32 1.36 2.85
CA LEU A 205 14.75 1.92 4.12
C LEU A 205 15.10 0.83 5.14
N ALA A 206 14.32 -0.26 5.19
CA ALA A 206 14.54 -1.34 6.13
C ALA A 206 15.74 -2.21 5.74
N PHE A 207 15.76 -2.73 4.53
CA PHE A 207 16.69 -3.80 4.17
C PHE A 207 18.00 -3.31 3.53
N GLU A 208 18.05 -2.08 3.02
CA GLU A 208 19.29 -1.47 2.49
C GLU A 208 19.87 -0.42 3.44
N LYS A 209 19.03 0.40 4.08
CA LYS A 209 19.50 1.40 5.05
C LYS A 209 19.52 0.88 6.49
N GLY A 210 19.04 -0.34 6.75
CA GLY A 210 19.08 -0.98 8.06
C GLY A 210 18.16 -0.33 9.13
N MET A 211 17.07 0.30 8.68
CA MET A 211 16.13 1.00 9.57
C MET A 211 15.00 0.07 10.01
N HIS A 212 14.45 0.32 11.20
CA HIS A 212 13.17 -0.27 11.60
C HIS A 212 12.04 0.62 11.12
N VAL A 213 11.23 0.13 10.20
CA VAL A 213 10.22 0.92 9.50
C VAL A 213 8.82 0.53 9.95
N LEU A 214 8.09 1.50 10.50
CA LEU A 214 6.66 1.36 10.76
C LEU A 214 5.89 1.81 9.52
N VAL A 215 5.18 0.89 8.90
CA VAL A 215 4.28 1.19 7.76
C VAL A 215 2.85 1.26 8.28
N ILE A 216 2.21 2.39 8.08
CA ILE A 216 0.79 2.59 8.42
C ILE A 216 0.03 2.80 7.10
N MET A 217 -0.96 1.97 6.84
CA MET A 217 -1.81 2.07 5.64
C MET A 217 -3.24 2.34 6.03
N THR A 218 -3.79 3.47 5.61
CA THR A 218 -5.18 3.86 5.84
C THR A 218 -5.81 4.47 4.57
N ASP A 219 -6.91 4.02 4.01
CA ASP A 219 -7.75 2.92 4.45
C ASP A 219 -7.66 1.74 3.46
N ILE A 220 -7.41 0.56 3.96
CA ILE A 220 -7.35 -0.66 3.12
C ILE A 220 -8.73 -0.98 2.51
N THR A 221 -9.81 -0.53 3.11
CA THR A 221 -11.14 -0.65 2.51
C THR A 221 -11.20 0.07 1.17
N ASN A 222 -10.65 1.30 1.08
CA ASN A 222 -10.60 2.06 -0.17
C ASN A 222 -9.73 1.38 -1.24
N TYR A 223 -8.64 0.73 -0.82
CA TYR A 223 -7.84 -0.11 -1.72
C TYR A 223 -8.66 -1.27 -2.30
N ALA A 224 -9.39 -1.98 -1.46
CA ALA A 224 -10.21 -3.11 -1.91
C ALA A 224 -11.38 -2.65 -2.80
N GLU A 225 -11.96 -1.47 -2.53
CA GLU A 225 -12.97 -0.85 -3.40
C GLU A 225 -12.40 -0.51 -4.78
N ALA A 226 -11.17 0.01 -4.85
CA ALA A 226 -10.50 0.26 -6.12
C ALA A 226 -10.27 -1.04 -6.92
N LEU A 227 -9.89 -2.14 -6.26
CA LEU A 227 -9.80 -3.46 -6.90
C LEU A 227 -11.17 -3.93 -7.42
N ARG A 228 -12.24 -3.72 -6.66
CA ARG A 228 -13.61 -4.06 -7.08
C ARG A 228 -14.02 -3.26 -8.32
N GLU A 229 -13.74 -1.96 -8.36
CA GLU A 229 -14.02 -1.09 -9.50
C GLU A 229 -13.30 -1.58 -10.77
N VAL A 230 -12.01 -1.87 -10.67
CA VAL A 230 -11.20 -2.36 -11.79
C VAL A 230 -11.68 -3.74 -12.26
N SER A 231 -11.97 -4.66 -11.33
CA SER A 231 -12.49 -6.00 -11.65
C SER A 231 -13.85 -5.91 -12.36
N ALA A 232 -14.73 -5.01 -11.92
CA ALA A 232 -16.01 -4.77 -12.59
C ALA A 232 -15.84 -4.20 -14.01
N ALA A 233 -14.89 -3.27 -14.19
CA ALA A 233 -14.57 -2.73 -15.52
C ALA A 233 -14.03 -3.81 -16.48
N LYS A 234 -13.27 -4.77 -15.97
CA LYS A 234 -12.80 -5.96 -16.71
C LYS A 234 -13.91 -7.00 -16.97
N LYS A 235 -15.09 -6.84 -16.36
CA LYS A 235 -16.19 -7.83 -16.41
C LYS A 235 -15.79 -9.20 -15.85
N GLU A 236 -14.91 -9.23 -14.87
CA GLU A 236 -14.53 -10.44 -14.14
C GLU A 236 -15.71 -10.98 -13.34
N VAL A 237 -15.72 -12.30 -13.12
CA VAL A 237 -16.77 -12.92 -12.28
C VAL A 237 -16.59 -12.46 -10.84
N PRO A 238 -17.59 -11.77 -10.23
CA PRO A 238 -17.47 -11.27 -8.87
C PRO A 238 -17.48 -12.41 -7.85
N GLY A 239 -16.62 -12.27 -6.85
CA GLY A 239 -16.64 -13.08 -5.65
C GLY A 239 -17.60 -12.54 -4.58
N ARG A 240 -17.31 -12.87 -3.31
CA ARG A 240 -18.12 -12.47 -2.15
C ARG A 240 -18.27 -10.94 -2.08
N ARG A 241 -19.49 -10.44 -1.93
CA ARG A 241 -19.86 -9.01 -1.89
C ARG A 241 -19.35 -8.19 -3.10
N GLY A 242 -19.14 -8.83 -4.26
CA GLY A 242 -18.70 -8.16 -5.48
C GLY A 242 -17.21 -7.87 -5.58
N TYR A 243 -16.41 -8.29 -4.60
CA TYR A 243 -14.95 -8.19 -4.68
C TYR A 243 -14.37 -9.24 -5.64
N PRO A 244 -13.19 -8.97 -6.25
CA PRO A 244 -12.55 -9.96 -7.11
C PRO A 244 -12.17 -11.23 -6.33
N GLY A 245 -12.24 -12.39 -7.00
CA GLY A 245 -11.88 -13.67 -6.38
C GLY A 245 -10.45 -13.74 -5.85
N TYR A 246 -9.55 -12.92 -6.40
CA TYR A 246 -8.15 -12.82 -5.99
C TYR A 246 -7.88 -11.78 -4.88
N LEU A 247 -8.92 -11.24 -4.20
CA LEU A 247 -8.73 -10.24 -3.14
C LEU A 247 -7.80 -10.76 -2.03
N TYR A 248 -7.98 -12.02 -1.61
CA TYR A 248 -7.12 -12.64 -0.59
C TYR A 248 -5.65 -12.62 -1.01
N THR A 249 -5.35 -13.15 -2.19
CA THR A 249 -3.98 -13.20 -2.71
C THR A 249 -3.37 -11.82 -2.84
N ASN A 250 -4.17 -10.84 -3.25
CA ASN A 250 -3.71 -9.46 -3.42
C ASN A 250 -3.35 -8.82 -2.08
N LEU A 251 -4.20 -8.97 -1.05
CA LEU A 251 -3.90 -8.51 0.30
C LEU A 251 -2.70 -9.25 0.91
N ALA A 252 -2.62 -10.57 0.72
CA ALA A 252 -1.50 -11.39 1.20
C ALA A 252 -0.18 -10.93 0.57
N THR A 253 -0.16 -10.66 -0.74
CA THR A 253 1.02 -10.15 -1.44
C THR A 253 1.53 -8.83 -0.86
N LEU A 254 0.63 -7.95 -0.39
CA LEU A 254 1.01 -6.73 0.29
C LEU A 254 1.53 -7.00 1.71
N TYR A 255 0.76 -7.70 2.53
CA TYR A 255 1.05 -7.84 3.96
C TYR A 255 2.26 -8.73 4.22
N GLU A 256 2.49 -9.74 3.39
CA GLU A 256 3.63 -10.65 3.49
C GLU A 256 4.98 -10.03 3.07
N ARG A 257 4.99 -8.77 2.63
CA ARG A 257 6.22 -7.98 2.44
C ARG A 257 6.78 -7.43 3.76
N ALA A 258 5.95 -7.36 4.80
CA ALA A 258 6.36 -6.91 6.12
C ALA A 258 7.03 -8.04 6.92
N GLY A 259 7.93 -7.67 7.81
CA GLY A 259 8.60 -8.59 8.73
C GLY A 259 10.07 -8.27 8.94
N ARG A 260 10.78 -9.19 9.59
CA ARG A 260 12.22 -9.17 9.79
C ARG A 260 12.87 -10.23 8.90
N GLN A 261 14.00 -9.89 8.29
CA GLN A 261 14.73 -10.78 7.41
C GLN A 261 16.04 -11.23 8.04
N LEU A 262 16.34 -12.52 8.03
CA LEU A 262 17.59 -13.09 8.50
C LEU A 262 18.79 -12.40 7.84
N GLY A 263 19.75 -11.97 8.66
CA GLY A 263 20.98 -11.31 8.19
C GLY A 263 20.82 -9.82 7.82
N LYS A 264 19.62 -9.24 7.96
CA LYS A 264 19.40 -7.80 7.82
C LYS A 264 19.15 -7.18 9.21
N SER A 265 19.67 -5.98 9.43
CA SER A 265 19.50 -5.25 10.69
C SER A 265 18.15 -4.57 10.81
N GLY A 266 17.54 -4.19 9.70
CA GLY A 266 16.25 -3.52 9.67
C GLY A 266 15.06 -4.46 9.65
N SER A 267 13.87 -3.89 9.88
CA SER A 267 12.59 -4.62 9.85
C SER A 267 11.45 -3.74 9.38
N ILE A 268 10.36 -4.37 8.95
CA ILE A 268 9.11 -3.69 8.59
C ILE A 268 8.01 -4.18 9.51
N THR A 269 7.41 -3.27 10.26
CA THR A 269 6.18 -3.49 11.01
C THR A 269 5.03 -2.84 10.27
N LEU A 270 4.03 -3.60 9.87
CA LEU A 270 2.90 -3.11 9.08
C LEU A 270 1.63 -3.06 9.92
N ILE A 271 0.97 -1.90 9.93
CA ILE A 271 -0.35 -1.69 10.52
C ILE A 271 -1.33 -1.30 9.42
N PRO A 272 -2.06 -2.28 8.85
CA PRO A 272 -3.15 -1.98 7.93
C PRO A 272 -4.38 -1.52 8.73
N ILE A 273 -4.83 -0.30 8.47
CA ILE A 273 -6.05 0.26 9.05
C ILE A 273 -7.17 0.12 8.01
N LEU A 274 -8.32 -0.32 8.47
CA LEU A 274 -9.48 -0.52 7.61
C LEU A 274 -10.76 -0.09 8.31
N THR A 275 -11.73 0.32 7.52
CA THR A 275 -13.10 0.52 7.96
C THR A 275 -13.84 -0.81 7.96
N MET A 276 -14.59 -1.08 9.00
CA MET A 276 -15.44 -2.25 9.13
C MET A 276 -16.91 -1.84 8.84
N PRO A 277 -17.39 -2.03 7.60
CA PRO A 277 -18.74 -1.63 7.24
C PRO A 277 -19.80 -2.31 8.12
N GLU A 278 -20.76 -1.53 8.61
CA GLU A 278 -21.84 -2.01 9.49
C GLU A 278 -21.36 -2.68 10.80
N ASP A 279 -20.11 -2.42 11.22
CA ASP A 279 -19.45 -3.12 12.33
C ASP A 279 -19.37 -4.66 12.11
N ASP A 280 -19.48 -5.11 10.84
CA ASP A 280 -19.50 -6.53 10.46
C ASP A 280 -18.08 -7.09 10.33
N LYS A 281 -17.64 -7.81 11.35
CA LYS A 281 -16.34 -8.53 11.38
C LYS A 281 -16.22 -9.60 10.30
N THR A 282 -17.36 -10.08 9.78
CA THR A 282 -17.40 -11.12 8.73
C THR A 282 -17.38 -10.52 7.32
N HIS A 283 -17.31 -9.18 7.19
CA HIS A 283 -17.10 -8.53 5.90
C HIS A 283 -15.76 -9.00 5.29
N PRO A 284 -15.65 -9.23 3.96
CA PRO A 284 -14.45 -9.80 3.34
C PRO A 284 -13.14 -9.11 3.72
N ILE A 285 -13.13 -7.78 3.84
CA ILE A 285 -11.91 -7.03 4.11
C ILE A 285 -11.37 -7.26 5.52
N PRO A 286 -12.12 -7.02 6.62
CA PRO A 286 -11.65 -7.33 7.97
C PRO A 286 -11.41 -8.82 8.19
N ASP A 287 -12.26 -9.69 7.64
CA ASP A 287 -12.14 -11.14 7.75
C ASP A 287 -10.81 -11.64 7.15
N LEU A 288 -10.52 -11.30 5.88
CA LEU A 288 -9.29 -11.70 5.21
C LEU A 288 -8.05 -11.06 5.85
N THR A 289 -8.11 -9.78 6.23
CA THR A 289 -7.00 -9.10 6.91
C THR A 289 -6.67 -9.78 8.24
N GLY A 290 -7.67 -10.14 9.03
CA GLY A 290 -7.50 -10.86 10.29
C GLY A 290 -6.88 -12.25 10.13
N TYR A 291 -7.08 -12.92 8.99
CA TYR A 291 -6.42 -14.21 8.69
C TYR A 291 -4.96 -14.05 8.29
N ILE A 292 -4.63 -13.00 7.53
CA ILE A 292 -3.29 -12.81 6.98
C ILE A 292 -2.34 -12.20 8.03
N THR A 293 -2.83 -11.24 8.82
CA THR A 293 -2.01 -10.50 9.79
C THR A 293 -1.81 -11.30 11.10
N GLU A 294 -0.75 -10.95 11.84
CA GLU A 294 -0.41 -11.59 13.12
C GLU A 294 -1.22 -11.08 14.32
N GLY A 295 -2.10 -10.13 14.10
CA GLY A 295 -2.97 -9.60 15.14
C GLY A 295 -4.02 -8.66 14.60
N GLN A 296 -4.97 -8.29 15.45
CA GLN A 296 -5.99 -7.32 15.14
C GLN A 296 -6.38 -6.52 16.38
N ILE A 297 -6.57 -5.22 16.20
CA ILE A 297 -7.06 -4.30 17.22
C ILE A 297 -8.43 -3.82 16.76
N ILE A 298 -9.47 -4.16 17.49
CA ILE A 298 -10.85 -3.83 17.14
C ILE A 298 -11.31 -2.64 17.96
N LEU A 299 -11.78 -1.59 17.27
CA LEU A 299 -12.38 -0.41 17.91
C LEU A 299 -13.90 -0.58 17.97
N SER A 300 -14.49 -0.23 19.11
CA SER A 300 -15.93 -0.34 19.37
C SER A 300 -16.59 1.02 19.42
N ARG A 301 -17.64 1.22 18.61
CA ARG A 301 -18.48 2.43 18.67
C ARG A 301 -19.24 2.54 19.99
N GLU A 302 -19.58 1.41 20.62
CA GLU A 302 -20.23 1.39 21.91
C GLU A 302 -19.32 1.93 23.01
N LEU A 303 -18.06 1.48 23.05
CA LEU A 303 -17.06 1.99 24.00
C LEU A 303 -16.78 3.47 23.78
N TYR A 304 -16.69 3.91 22.51
CA TYR A 304 -16.53 5.32 22.18
C TYR A 304 -17.69 6.18 22.70
N ARG A 305 -18.95 5.74 22.52
CA ARG A 305 -20.14 6.43 23.04
C ARG A 305 -20.16 6.49 24.57
N LYS A 306 -19.53 5.52 25.25
CA LYS A 306 -19.34 5.51 26.71
C LYS A 306 -18.19 6.42 27.17
N GLY A 307 -17.50 7.12 26.26
CA GLY A 307 -16.38 8.00 26.58
C GLY A 307 -15.06 7.28 26.90
N ILE A 308 -14.95 5.99 26.55
CA ILE A 308 -13.71 5.21 26.71
C ILE A 308 -12.79 5.49 25.53
N ILE A 309 -11.61 6.05 25.78
CA ILE A 309 -10.62 6.44 24.78
C ILE A 309 -9.24 5.91 25.20
N PRO A 310 -8.56 5.15 24.32
CA PRO A 310 -9.03 4.60 23.03
C PRO A 310 -10.12 3.54 23.22
N PRO A 311 -11.14 3.46 22.33
CA PRO A 311 -12.28 2.57 22.47
C PRO A 311 -11.96 1.14 21.98
N VAL A 312 -10.88 0.56 22.46
CA VAL A 312 -10.42 -0.77 22.08
C VAL A 312 -11.29 -1.84 22.73
N ASP A 313 -11.91 -2.68 21.91
CA ASP A 313 -12.60 -3.88 22.36
C ASP A 313 -11.58 -5.00 22.54
N VAL A 314 -11.19 -5.22 23.78
CA VAL A 314 -10.08 -6.12 24.15
C VAL A 314 -10.39 -7.59 23.84
N LEU A 315 -11.64 -8.03 24.10
CA LEU A 315 -11.99 -9.46 23.96
C LEU A 315 -11.86 -10.00 22.53
N PRO A 316 -12.32 -9.31 21.48
CA PRO A 316 -12.11 -9.75 20.10
C PRO A 316 -10.77 -9.31 19.51
N SER A 317 -10.02 -8.47 20.19
CA SER A 317 -8.67 -8.10 19.76
C SER A 317 -7.68 -9.23 20.06
N LEU A 318 -6.69 -9.42 19.18
CA LEU A 318 -5.78 -10.54 19.22
C LEU A 318 -4.37 -10.11 18.80
N SER A 319 -3.35 -10.61 19.50
CA SER A 319 -1.95 -10.61 19.08
C SER A 319 -1.40 -12.02 19.15
N ARG A 320 -1.06 -12.62 17.99
CA ARG A 320 -0.48 -13.98 17.90
C ARG A 320 0.99 -14.02 18.29
N LEU A 321 1.67 -12.86 18.25
CA LEU A 321 3.10 -12.75 18.55
C LEU A 321 3.40 -12.24 19.96
N LYS A 322 2.38 -12.05 20.81
CA LYS A 322 2.54 -11.52 22.15
C LYS A 322 3.61 -12.28 22.97
N ASP A 323 3.57 -13.60 22.92
CA ASP A 323 4.51 -14.47 23.66
C ASP A 323 5.96 -14.37 23.18
N LYS A 324 6.17 -13.86 21.95
CA LYS A 324 7.51 -13.63 21.38
C LYS A 324 8.10 -12.27 21.78
N GLY A 325 7.25 -11.27 22.05
CA GLY A 325 7.63 -9.95 22.53
C GLY A 325 7.78 -9.87 24.05
N VAL A 326 7.40 -10.92 24.77
CA VAL A 326 7.48 -11.01 26.23
C VAL A 326 8.65 -11.93 26.60
N GLY A 327 9.88 -11.44 26.42
CA GLY A 327 11.11 -12.18 26.76
C GLY A 327 11.56 -11.97 28.22
N PRO A 328 12.44 -12.83 28.75
CA PRO A 328 13.00 -12.65 30.08
C PRO A 328 13.76 -11.32 30.16
N GLY A 329 13.31 -10.43 31.05
CA GLY A 329 13.95 -9.13 31.33
C GLY A 329 13.39 -7.92 30.63
N GLU A 330 12.39 -8.07 29.73
CA GLU A 330 11.77 -6.94 29.05
C GLU A 330 10.48 -6.42 29.71
N PRO A 331 9.42 -7.19 29.90
CA PRO A 331 8.27 -6.78 30.70
C PRO A 331 8.36 -7.31 32.14
N ARG A 332 7.41 -6.90 32.95
CA ARG A 332 7.22 -7.42 34.30
C ARG A 332 6.99 -8.94 34.27
N GLU A 333 7.55 -9.69 35.24
CA GLU A 333 7.52 -11.17 35.27
C GLU A 333 6.10 -11.78 35.23
N ASP A 334 5.09 -11.04 35.74
CA ASP A 334 3.69 -11.47 35.73
C ASP A 334 2.89 -11.05 34.49
N HIS A 335 3.53 -10.40 33.51
CA HIS A 335 2.88 -9.90 32.31
C HIS A 335 2.22 -11.02 31.50
N ALA A 336 2.93 -12.11 31.26
CA ALA A 336 2.40 -13.27 30.55
C ALA A 336 1.22 -13.96 31.25
N GLY A 337 1.13 -13.85 32.58
CA GLY A 337 0.04 -14.38 33.37
C GLY A 337 -1.20 -13.48 33.48
N THR A 338 -1.05 -12.19 33.13
CA THR A 338 -2.12 -11.20 33.15
C THR A 338 -2.80 -11.00 31.80
N MET A 339 -2.18 -11.45 30.72
CA MET A 339 -2.76 -11.49 29.37
C MET A 339 -3.63 -12.74 29.15
#